data_349f4d5303f02ceaa73d0f7309ac67d2
#
_entry.id   349f4d5303f02ceaa73d0f7309ac67d2
#
_cell.length_a   1.000
_cell.length_b   1.000
_cell.length_c   1.000
_cell.angle_alpha   90.00
_cell.angle_beta   90.00
_cell.angle_gamma   90.00
#
_symmetry.space_group_name_H-M   'P 1'
#
loop_
_entity.id
_entity.type
_entity.pdbx_description
1 polymer ?
#
loop_
_entity_poly.entity_id
_entity_poly.type
_entity_poly.pdbx_seq_one_letter_code
_entity_poly.pdbx_strand_id
1 'polypeptide(L)'
;MRGLFVTFEGVEGSGKSTQINLLRGVLEAEGHSVRATRCPGGEPVAEAIRSVLLHADTPVMPQTELLLFLAARSQVTARIILPQLEEGRIVLMDRFIDSSVVYQGYARGQDLDMVRSLNLFATGGLRPDCTILLDFDPEEGLSRQTDRNRMEEESLAFHQTVRAGYLAEARHDQERFRVIDAARSVEEIHQDILVIIGGLLAKRKEAG
;
A
#
# COMPACT_ATOMS: atom_id res chain seq x y z
N MET A 1 -14.26 7.60 -18.34
CA MET A 1 -14.43 7.23 -16.90
C MET A 1 -13.06 7.17 -16.25
N ARG A 2 -12.89 7.73 -15.03
CA ARG A 2 -11.62 7.63 -14.27
C ARG A 2 -11.24 6.16 -14.03
N GLY A 3 -9.95 5.82 -14.08
CA GLY A 3 -9.45 4.48 -13.79
C GLY A 3 -9.73 4.00 -12.35
N LEU A 4 -9.53 2.73 -12.08
CA LEU A 4 -9.67 2.10 -10.77
C LEU A 4 -8.35 2.18 -9.99
N PHE A 5 -8.37 2.64 -8.74
CA PHE A 5 -7.20 2.72 -7.87
C PHE A 5 -7.29 1.74 -6.71
N VAL A 6 -6.44 0.72 -6.72
CA VAL A 6 -6.38 -0.32 -5.69
C VAL A 6 -5.02 -0.30 -5.01
N THR A 7 -5.02 -0.30 -3.68
CA THR A 7 -3.80 -0.42 -2.88
C THR A 7 -3.74 -1.77 -2.18
N PHE A 8 -2.53 -2.25 -1.98
CA PHE A 8 -2.22 -3.46 -1.21
C PHE A 8 -1.43 -3.06 0.03
N GLU A 9 -1.95 -3.41 1.18
CA GLU A 9 -1.37 -3.11 2.48
C GLU A 9 -1.18 -4.39 3.31
N GLY A 10 -0.36 -4.31 4.35
CA GLY A 10 -0.05 -5.44 5.24
C GLY A 10 1.40 -5.41 5.67
N VAL A 11 1.75 -6.22 6.65
CA VAL A 11 3.13 -6.35 7.16
C VAL A 11 4.10 -6.89 6.10
N GLU A 12 5.37 -6.88 6.42
CA GLU A 12 6.43 -7.47 5.58
C GLU A 12 6.16 -8.97 5.41
N GLY A 13 6.52 -9.52 4.25
CA GLY A 13 6.33 -10.96 3.96
C GLY A 13 4.89 -11.44 3.78
N SER A 14 3.88 -10.54 3.82
CA SER A 14 2.46 -10.88 3.65
C SER A 14 2.04 -11.26 2.22
N GLY A 15 2.94 -11.18 1.24
CA GLY A 15 2.66 -11.61 -0.15
C GLY A 15 2.11 -10.53 -1.08
N LYS A 16 2.12 -9.25 -0.69
CA LYS A 16 1.59 -8.12 -1.51
C LYS A 16 2.09 -8.14 -2.95
N SER A 17 3.38 -8.15 -3.16
CA SER A 17 3.98 -8.08 -4.49
C SER A 17 3.63 -9.31 -5.34
N THR A 18 3.50 -10.50 -4.74
CA THR A 18 3.04 -11.72 -5.40
C THR A 18 1.62 -11.54 -5.91
N GLN A 19 0.71 -11.09 -5.05
CA GLN A 19 -0.69 -10.90 -5.40
C GLN A 19 -0.90 -9.78 -6.43
N ILE A 20 -0.15 -8.68 -6.33
CA ILE A 20 -0.17 -7.61 -7.34
C ILE A 20 0.24 -8.14 -8.72
N ASN A 21 1.30 -8.95 -8.80
CA ASN A 21 1.77 -9.50 -10.06
C ASN A 21 0.77 -10.49 -10.68
N LEU A 22 0.18 -11.38 -9.87
CA LEU A 22 -0.84 -12.32 -10.31
C LEU A 22 -2.08 -11.57 -10.82
N LEU A 23 -2.60 -10.62 -10.02
CA LEU A 23 -3.77 -9.83 -10.41
C LEU A 23 -3.52 -9.03 -11.68
N ARG A 24 -2.35 -8.40 -11.82
CA ARG A 24 -1.97 -7.70 -13.05
C ARG A 24 -2.04 -8.61 -14.26
N GLY A 25 -1.46 -9.81 -14.17
CA GLY A 25 -1.46 -10.77 -15.30
C GLY A 25 -2.87 -11.17 -15.74
N VAL A 26 -3.79 -11.41 -14.79
CA VAL A 26 -5.19 -11.73 -15.10
C VAL A 26 -5.89 -10.54 -15.76
N LEU A 27 -5.79 -9.35 -15.16
CA LEU A 27 -6.45 -8.15 -15.70
C LEU A 27 -5.94 -7.77 -17.10
N GLU A 28 -4.62 -7.90 -17.35
CA GLU A 28 -4.04 -7.66 -18.67
C GLU A 28 -4.52 -8.71 -19.70
N ALA A 29 -4.65 -9.98 -19.30
CA ALA A 29 -5.21 -11.04 -20.16
C ALA A 29 -6.70 -10.81 -20.49
N GLU A 30 -7.45 -10.16 -19.59
CA GLU A 30 -8.84 -9.72 -19.82
C GLU A 30 -8.95 -8.42 -20.64
N GLY A 31 -7.83 -7.85 -21.08
CA GLY A 31 -7.78 -6.66 -21.95
C GLY A 31 -7.79 -5.35 -21.17
N HIS A 32 -7.61 -5.35 -19.86
CA HIS A 32 -7.47 -4.13 -19.08
C HIS A 32 -6.06 -3.55 -19.18
N SER A 33 -5.95 -2.22 -19.26
CA SER A 33 -4.67 -1.53 -19.12
C SER A 33 -4.35 -1.35 -17.63
N VAL A 34 -3.24 -1.95 -17.16
CA VAL A 34 -2.87 -1.95 -15.74
C VAL A 34 -1.52 -1.26 -15.53
N ARG A 35 -1.42 -0.45 -14.49
CA ARG A 35 -0.16 0.08 -13.97
C ARG A 35 0.07 -0.42 -12.54
N ALA A 36 1.05 -1.29 -12.36
CA ALA A 36 1.54 -1.65 -11.03
C ALA A 36 2.70 -0.73 -10.64
N THR A 37 2.73 -0.27 -9.37
CA THR A 37 3.78 0.58 -8.81
C THR A 37 3.82 0.43 -7.28
N ARG A 38 4.73 1.17 -6.60
CA ARG A 38 4.91 1.09 -5.14
C ARG A 38 5.19 2.44 -4.51
N CYS A 39 4.96 2.57 -3.20
CA CYS A 39 5.37 3.71 -2.40
C CYS A 39 6.09 3.25 -1.11
N PRO A 40 7.31 3.80 -0.81
CA PRO A 40 8.04 4.78 -1.61
C PRO A 40 8.66 4.13 -2.84
N GLY A 41 8.78 4.90 -3.94
CA GLY A 41 9.40 4.45 -5.19
C GLY A 41 8.46 4.59 -6.40
N GLY A 42 8.76 3.85 -7.47
CA GLY A 42 7.95 3.80 -8.68
C GLY A 42 8.29 4.88 -9.72
N GLU A 43 9.08 5.91 -9.36
CA GLU A 43 9.61 6.93 -10.27
C GLU A 43 10.96 7.47 -9.74
N PRO A 44 11.80 8.11 -10.56
CA PRO A 44 13.22 8.38 -10.19
C PRO A 44 13.43 9.16 -8.89
N VAL A 45 12.66 10.24 -8.64
CA VAL A 45 12.80 11.05 -7.40
C VAL A 45 12.32 10.25 -6.18
N ALA A 46 11.21 9.53 -6.30
CA ALA A 46 10.70 8.69 -5.22
C ALA A 46 11.63 7.49 -4.93
N GLU A 47 12.35 6.95 -5.93
CA GLU A 47 13.38 5.92 -5.71
C GLU A 47 14.61 6.49 -4.97
N ALA A 48 15.05 7.71 -5.29
CA ALA A 48 16.11 8.36 -4.54
C ALA A 48 15.72 8.56 -3.06
N ILE A 49 14.49 9.01 -2.80
CA ILE A 49 13.96 9.14 -1.44
C ILE A 49 13.86 7.77 -0.76
N ARG A 50 13.43 6.72 -1.48
CA ARG A 50 13.39 5.34 -0.97
C ARG A 50 14.78 4.88 -0.52
N SER A 51 15.82 5.18 -1.30
CA SER A 51 17.19 4.82 -0.92
C SER A 51 17.59 5.46 0.41
N VAL A 52 17.29 6.74 0.61
CA VAL A 52 17.53 7.42 1.90
C VAL A 52 16.74 6.79 3.02
N LEU A 53 15.44 6.47 2.80
CA LEU A 53 14.57 5.89 3.82
C LEU A 53 15.02 4.51 4.29
N LEU A 54 15.48 3.66 3.37
CA LEU A 54 15.72 2.24 3.64
C LEU A 54 17.20 1.90 3.93
N HIS A 55 18.14 2.76 3.47
CA HIS A 55 19.57 2.47 3.52
C HIS A 55 20.42 3.63 4.09
N ALA A 56 19.81 4.49 4.92
CA ALA A 56 20.58 5.54 5.61
C ALA A 56 21.56 4.92 6.62
N ASP A 57 22.82 5.36 6.58
CA ASP A 57 23.86 4.92 7.51
C ASP A 57 23.71 5.51 8.93
N THR A 58 22.80 6.46 9.10
CA THR A 58 22.51 7.14 10.35
C THR A 58 21.03 7.04 10.69
N PRO A 59 20.64 7.12 11.98
CA PRO A 59 19.25 7.08 12.39
C PRO A 59 18.42 8.20 11.72
N VAL A 60 17.31 7.82 11.11
CA VAL A 60 16.33 8.77 10.56
C VAL A 60 15.32 9.09 11.64
N MET A 61 15.20 10.37 12.00
CA MET A 61 14.27 10.83 13.03
C MET A 61 12.82 10.63 12.58
N PRO A 62 11.87 10.32 13.49
CA PRO A 62 10.48 10.00 13.14
C PRO A 62 9.78 11.06 12.27
N GLN A 63 9.99 12.35 12.54
CA GLN A 63 9.42 13.43 11.71
C GLN A 63 10.04 13.45 10.32
N THR A 64 11.37 13.27 10.23
CA THR A 64 12.07 13.19 8.93
C THR A 64 11.59 11.99 8.13
N GLU A 65 11.40 10.83 8.78
CA GLU A 65 10.87 9.62 8.16
C GLU A 65 9.49 9.88 7.53
N LEU A 66 8.56 10.47 8.30
CA LEU A 66 7.23 10.85 7.79
C LEU A 66 7.32 11.79 6.59
N LEU A 67 8.11 12.87 6.70
CA LEU A 67 8.25 13.87 5.63
C LEU A 67 8.82 13.24 4.34
N LEU A 68 9.77 12.34 4.44
CA LEU A 68 10.33 11.63 3.29
C LEU A 68 9.30 10.68 2.65
N PHE A 69 8.53 9.93 3.44
CA PHE A 69 7.43 9.11 2.92
C PHE A 69 6.38 9.96 2.19
N LEU A 70 6.02 11.12 2.74
CA LEU A 70 5.06 12.05 2.14
C LEU A 70 5.61 12.66 0.85
N ALA A 71 6.88 13.04 0.81
CA ALA A 71 7.54 13.57 -0.39
C ALA A 71 7.55 12.53 -1.54
N ALA A 72 7.94 11.28 -1.25
CA ALA A 72 7.89 10.18 -2.23
C ALA A 72 6.45 9.91 -2.71
N ARG A 73 5.48 9.96 -1.80
CA ARG A 73 4.06 9.77 -2.11
C ARG A 73 3.51 10.88 -3.00
N SER A 74 3.80 12.13 -2.67
CA SER A 74 3.40 13.28 -3.49
C SER A 74 3.93 13.16 -4.92
N GLN A 75 5.19 12.81 -5.06
CA GLN A 75 5.85 12.66 -6.35
C GLN A 75 5.23 11.53 -7.18
N VAL A 76 5.06 10.33 -6.62
CA VAL A 76 4.47 9.20 -7.36
C VAL A 76 2.99 9.44 -7.67
N THR A 77 2.26 10.13 -6.79
CA THR A 77 0.87 10.50 -7.03
C THR A 77 0.74 11.41 -8.26
N ALA A 78 1.51 12.49 -8.32
CA ALA A 78 1.44 13.46 -9.40
C ALA A 78 1.99 12.90 -10.73
N ARG A 79 3.08 12.13 -10.69
CA ARG A 79 3.78 11.69 -11.89
C ARG A 79 3.29 10.37 -12.47
N ILE A 80 2.71 9.52 -11.64
CA ILE A 80 2.29 8.17 -12.06
C ILE A 80 0.80 7.99 -11.83
N ILE A 81 0.30 8.10 -10.59
CA ILE A 81 -1.04 7.62 -10.27
C ILE A 81 -2.11 8.44 -10.98
N LEU A 82 -2.11 9.75 -10.81
CA LEU A 82 -3.12 10.63 -11.40
C LEU A 82 -3.19 10.53 -12.93
N PRO A 83 -2.08 10.61 -13.69
CA PRO A 83 -2.12 10.45 -15.14
C PRO A 83 -2.70 9.10 -15.59
N GLN A 84 -2.32 8.01 -14.91
CA GLN A 84 -2.83 6.68 -15.27
C GLN A 84 -4.33 6.53 -14.98
N LEU A 85 -4.82 7.13 -13.89
CA LEU A 85 -6.25 7.15 -13.58
C LEU A 85 -7.04 8.02 -14.56
N GLU A 86 -6.50 9.16 -15.01
CA GLU A 86 -7.10 10.02 -16.04
C GLU A 86 -7.21 9.29 -17.40
N GLU A 87 -6.23 8.46 -17.74
CA GLU A 87 -6.27 7.58 -18.91
C GLU A 87 -7.23 6.38 -18.77
N GLY A 88 -7.95 6.27 -17.65
CA GLY A 88 -8.89 5.17 -17.40
C GLY A 88 -8.24 3.84 -17.02
N ARG A 89 -6.96 3.80 -16.71
CA ARG A 89 -6.23 2.58 -16.36
C ARG A 89 -6.52 2.10 -14.94
N ILE A 90 -6.29 0.83 -14.69
CA ILE A 90 -6.26 0.26 -13.35
C ILE A 90 -4.88 0.51 -12.75
N VAL A 91 -4.81 1.14 -11.58
CA VAL A 91 -3.56 1.35 -10.83
C VAL A 91 -3.54 0.40 -9.64
N LEU A 92 -2.54 -0.48 -9.58
CA LEU A 92 -2.26 -1.38 -8.45
C LEU A 92 -1.03 -0.85 -7.71
N MET A 93 -1.19 -0.56 -6.43
CA MET A 93 -0.17 0.12 -5.62
C MET A 93 0.25 -0.72 -4.42
N ASP A 94 1.55 -1.04 -4.32
CA ASP A 94 2.13 -1.64 -3.11
C ASP A 94 2.41 -0.52 -2.11
N ARG A 95 1.60 -0.44 -1.05
CA ARG A 95 1.57 0.56 0.01
C ARG A 95 1.20 1.98 -0.47
N PHE A 96 0.39 2.67 0.33
CA PHE A 96 0.01 4.07 0.06
C PHE A 96 -0.20 4.84 1.36
N ILE A 97 -1.33 5.60 1.47
CA ILE A 97 -1.60 6.48 2.62
C ILE A 97 -1.69 5.72 3.94
N ASP A 98 -2.29 4.53 3.92
CA ASP A 98 -2.54 3.73 5.12
C ASP A 98 -1.23 3.26 5.77
N SER A 99 -0.20 2.95 4.97
CA SER A 99 1.13 2.65 5.51
C SER A 99 1.68 3.76 6.40
N SER A 100 1.55 5.05 6.03
CA SER A 100 2.05 6.13 6.90
C SER A 100 1.21 6.31 8.16
N VAL A 101 -0.10 6.15 8.08
CA VAL A 101 -0.96 6.18 9.28
C VAL A 101 -0.51 5.10 10.26
N VAL A 102 -0.22 3.91 9.76
CA VAL A 102 0.13 2.76 10.60
C VAL A 102 1.57 2.82 11.10
N TYR A 103 2.54 3.04 10.23
CA TYR A 103 3.96 3.04 10.61
C TYR A 103 4.34 4.29 11.39
N GLN A 104 4.04 5.49 10.88
CA GLN A 104 4.43 6.74 11.52
C GLN A 104 3.43 7.16 12.61
N GLY A 105 2.13 6.92 12.40
CA GLY A 105 1.11 7.21 13.41
C GLY A 105 1.12 6.19 14.54
N TYR A 106 0.63 4.98 14.30
CA TYR A 106 0.48 3.98 15.38
C TYR A 106 1.81 3.50 15.94
N ALA A 107 2.77 3.09 15.08
CA ALA A 107 3.99 2.43 15.55
C ALA A 107 5.08 3.43 16.01
N ARG A 108 5.21 4.60 15.36
CA ARG A 108 6.11 5.68 15.83
C ARG A 108 5.46 6.64 16.83
N GLY A 109 4.16 6.51 17.09
CA GLY A 109 3.45 7.33 18.07
C GLY A 109 3.25 8.79 17.68
N GLN A 110 3.25 9.10 16.37
CA GLN A 110 2.93 10.45 15.91
C GLN A 110 1.42 10.67 15.90
N ASP A 111 0.99 11.93 16.02
CA ASP A 111 -0.42 12.30 16.00
C ASP A 111 -1.12 11.83 14.72
N LEU A 112 -2.16 11.00 14.88
CA LEU A 112 -2.86 10.36 13.76
C LEU A 112 -3.57 11.37 12.86
N ASP A 113 -4.15 12.43 13.43
CA ASP A 113 -4.89 13.42 12.65
C ASP A 113 -3.92 14.29 11.84
N MET A 114 -2.77 14.61 12.41
CA MET A 114 -1.68 15.27 11.68
C MET A 114 -1.19 14.38 10.54
N VAL A 115 -0.91 13.09 10.76
CA VAL A 115 -0.44 12.17 9.73
C VAL A 115 -1.48 12.03 8.60
N ARG A 116 -2.77 11.92 8.93
CA ARG A 116 -3.86 11.87 7.94
C ARG A 116 -3.95 13.17 7.13
N SER A 117 -3.88 14.32 7.80
CA SER A 117 -3.93 15.63 7.15
C SER A 117 -2.77 15.84 6.18
N LEU A 118 -1.55 15.47 6.59
CA LEU A 118 -0.37 15.53 5.74
C LEU A 118 -0.45 14.56 4.55
N ASN A 119 -1.03 13.37 4.73
CA ASN A 119 -1.32 12.45 3.62
C ASN A 119 -2.29 13.07 2.60
N LEU A 120 -3.38 13.70 3.06
CA LEU A 120 -4.31 14.40 2.17
C LEU A 120 -3.62 15.51 1.39
N PHE A 121 -2.78 16.30 2.04
CA PHE A 121 -1.97 17.32 1.38
C PHE A 121 -1.05 16.70 0.32
N ALA A 122 -0.28 15.66 0.68
CA ALA A 122 0.70 15.03 -0.21
C ALA A 122 0.06 14.37 -1.43
N THR A 123 -1.18 13.92 -1.34
CA THR A 123 -1.90 13.22 -2.42
C THR A 123 -2.90 14.12 -3.18
N GLY A 124 -3.05 15.39 -2.78
CA GLY A 124 -4.11 16.25 -3.30
C GLY A 124 -5.51 15.70 -3.02
N GLY A 125 -5.67 14.99 -1.89
CA GLY A 125 -6.93 14.37 -1.50
C GLY A 125 -7.23 13.03 -2.18
N LEU A 126 -6.33 12.50 -3.02
CA LEU A 126 -6.52 11.20 -3.66
C LEU A 126 -6.57 10.09 -2.61
N ARG A 127 -7.63 9.29 -2.68
CA ARG A 127 -7.81 8.06 -1.88
C ARG A 127 -7.99 6.86 -2.79
N PRO A 128 -7.57 5.65 -2.37
CA PRO A 128 -7.87 4.41 -3.09
C PRO A 128 -9.37 4.15 -3.18
N ASP A 129 -9.81 3.55 -4.28
CA ASP A 129 -11.17 3.02 -4.41
C ASP A 129 -11.34 1.74 -3.57
N CYS A 130 -10.25 0.99 -3.39
CA CYS A 130 -10.20 -0.20 -2.54
C CYS A 130 -8.79 -0.41 -1.98
N THR A 131 -8.70 -0.81 -0.72
CA THR A 131 -7.47 -1.26 -0.06
C THR A 131 -7.58 -2.74 0.30
N ILE A 132 -6.76 -3.57 -0.33
CA ILE A 132 -6.60 -4.99 0.02
C ILE A 132 -5.60 -5.06 1.17
N LEU A 133 -6.06 -5.43 2.35
CA LEU A 133 -5.21 -5.68 3.51
C LEU A 133 -4.93 -7.18 3.62
N LEU A 134 -3.69 -7.56 3.40
CA LEU A 134 -3.20 -8.92 3.62
C LEU A 134 -2.79 -9.04 5.09
N ASP A 135 -3.70 -9.56 5.93
CA ASP A 135 -3.44 -9.77 7.35
C ASP A 135 -2.59 -11.02 7.54
N PHE A 136 -1.39 -10.82 8.06
CA PHE A 136 -0.40 -11.88 8.25
C PHE A 136 0.32 -11.74 9.58
N ASP A 137 0.82 -12.84 10.13
CA ASP A 137 1.60 -12.80 11.35
C ASP A 137 2.96 -12.13 11.10
N PRO A 138 3.33 -11.07 11.88
CA PRO A 138 4.57 -10.35 11.66
C PRO A 138 5.83 -11.19 11.89
N GLU A 139 5.83 -12.13 12.82
CA GLU A 139 6.97 -13.00 13.11
C GLU A 139 7.25 -13.93 11.92
N GLU A 140 6.20 -14.56 11.39
CA GLU A 140 6.31 -15.36 10.17
C GLU A 140 6.70 -14.51 8.96
N GLY A 141 6.15 -13.31 8.83
CA GLY A 141 6.47 -12.38 7.75
C GLY A 141 7.94 -11.97 7.74
N LEU A 142 8.50 -11.62 8.90
CA LEU A 142 9.90 -11.27 9.06
C LEU A 142 10.83 -12.46 8.83
N SER A 143 10.41 -13.69 9.15
CA SER A 143 11.21 -14.90 8.91
C SER A 143 11.43 -15.19 7.43
N ARG A 144 10.55 -14.71 6.56
CA ARG A 144 10.66 -14.84 5.10
C ARG A 144 11.64 -13.85 4.46
N GLN A 145 12.10 -12.83 5.20
CA GLN A 145 13.02 -11.81 4.71
C GLN A 145 14.47 -12.24 4.94
N THR A 146 15.25 -12.34 3.86
CA THR A 146 16.68 -12.69 3.92
C THR A 146 17.58 -11.46 3.96
N ASP A 147 17.16 -10.38 3.34
CA ASP A 147 17.88 -9.10 3.21
C ASP A 147 17.00 -7.98 3.79
N ARG A 148 17.25 -7.65 5.07
CA ARG A 148 16.40 -6.72 5.81
C ARG A 148 16.88 -5.28 5.64
N ASN A 149 15.96 -4.41 5.28
CA ASN A 149 16.18 -2.96 5.32
C ASN A 149 15.86 -2.40 6.72
N ARG A 150 16.19 -1.14 6.94
CA ARG A 150 16.00 -0.43 8.23
C ARG A 150 14.60 -0.59 8.84
N MET A 151 13.55 -0.62 8.02
CA MET A 151 12.19 -0.76 8.52
C MET A 151 11.88 -2.21 8.94
N GLU A 152 12.48 -3.18 8.30
CA GLU A 152 12.33 -4.61 8.59
C GLU A 152 13.21 -5.05 9.78
N GLU A 153 14.23 -4.25 10.13
CA GLU A 153 15.09 -4.45 11.30
C GLU A 153 14.45 -3.98 12.61
N GLU A 154 13.30 -3.30 12.56
CA GLU A 154 12.54 -2.89 13.75
C GLU A 154 12.13 -4.11 14.59
N SER A 155 11.85 -3.89 15.87
CA SER A 155 11.48 -4.96 16.80
C SER A 155 10.18 -5.68 16.39
N LEU A 156 10.03 -6.94 16.79
CA LEU A 156 8.78 -7.67 16.59
C LEU A 156 7.58 -6.92 17.18
N ALA A 157 7.75 -6.28 18.36
CA ALA A 157 6.70 -5.48 18.99
C ALA A 157 6.27 -4.28 18.10
N PHE A 158 7.21 -3.66 17.37
CA PHE A 158 6.90 -2.63 16.39
C PHE A 158 6.00 -3.19 15.28
N HIS A 159 6.36 -4.32 14.69
CA HIS A 159 5.58 -4.97 13.62
C HIS A 159 4.22 -5.49 14.10
N GLN A 160 4.11 -5.93 15.35
CA GLN A 160 2.81 -6.27 15.98
C GLN A 160 1.92 -5.02 16.11
N THR A 161 2.51 -3.88 16.47
CA THR A 161 1.78 -2.59 16.51
C THR A 161 1.34 -2.17 15.10
N VAL A 162 2.19 -2.37 14.09
CA VAL A 162 1.85 -2.14 12.68
C VAL A 162 0.64 -2.99 12.26
N ARG A 163 0.64 -4.30 12.52
CA ARG A 163 -0.50 -5.18 12.24
C ARG A 163 -1.77 -4.70 12.93
N ALA A 164 -1.68 -4.41 14.23
CA ALA A 164 -2.82 -3.92 15.00
C ALA A 164 -3.38 -2.59 14.45
N GLY A 165 -2.50 -1.68 14.00
CA GLY A 165 -2.85 -0.43 13.35
C GLY A 165 -3.60 -0.64 12.04
N TYR A 166 -3.14 -1.53 11.17
CA TYR A 166 -3.86 -1.88 9.94
C TYR A 166 -5.26 -2.43 10.20
N LEU A 167 -5.40 -3.32 11.17
CA LEU A 167 -6.71 -3.87 11.55
C LEU A 167 -7.63 -2.79 12.17
N ALA A 168 -7.07 -1.81 12.87
CA ALA A 168 -7.81 -0.67 13.38
C ALA A 168 -8.32 0.23 12.24
N GLU A 169 -7.47 0.58 11.27
CA GLU A 169 -7.87 1.36 10.10
C GLU A 169 -8.91 0.62 9.25
N ALA A 170 -8.76 -0.71 9.08
CA ALA A 170 -9.74 -1.52 8.36
C ALA A 170 -11.13 -1.52 9.04
N ARG A 171 -11.18 -1.54 10.37
CA ARG A 171 -12.45 -1.39 11.13
C ARG A 171 -13.05 0.01 11.00
N HIS A 172 -12.19 1.03 10.88
CA HIS A 172 -12.64 2.43 10.75
C HIS A 172 -13.21 2.73 9.36
N ASP A 173 -12.70 2.09 8.30
CA ASP A 173 -13.09 2.35 6.90
C ASP A 173 -13.45 1.04 6.17
N GLN A 174 -14.49 0.36 6.66
CA GLN A 174 -14.93 -0.94 6.13
C GLN A 174 -15.42 -0.88 4.67
N GLU A 175 -15.85 0.28 4.21
CA GLU A 175 -16.28 0.47 2.82
C GLU A 175 -15.12 0.36 1.84
N ARG A 176 -13.93 0.80 2.23
CA ARG A 176 -12.73 0.79 1.39
C ARG A 176 -11.86 -0.43 1.62
N PHE A 177 -11.68 -0.86 2.87
CA PHE A 177 -10.82 -2.00 3.20
C PHE A 177 -11.47 -3.36 2.91
N ARG A 178 -10.65 -4.27 2.40
CA ARG A 178 -10.94 -5.70 2.28
C ARG A 178 -9.82 -6.46 2.96
N VAL A 179 -10.13 -7.02 4.12
CA VAL A 179 -9.15 -7.80 4.90
C VAL A 179 -9.19 -9.24 4.43
N ILE A 180 -8.02 -9.77 4.07
CA ILE A 180 -7.83 -11.15 3.62
C ILE A 180 -6.80 -11.81 4.54
N ASP A 181 -7.16 -12.97 5.09
CA ASP A 181 -6.22 -13.81 5.82
C ASP A 181 -5.12 -14.32 4.87
N ALA A 182 -3.90 -13.86 5.09
CA ALA A 182 -2.74 -14.17 4.26
C ALA A 182 -1.91 -15.37 4.76
N ALA A 183 -2.40 -16.12 5.75
CA ALA A 183 -1.82 -17.40 6.16
C ALA A 183 -2.23 -18.57 5.24
N ARG A 184 -3.21 -18.35 4.36
CA ARG A 184 -3.69 -19.33 3.37
C ARG A 184 -2.76 -19.44 2.16
N SER A 185 -3.07 -20.36 1.24
CA SER A 185 -2.29 -20.52 0.01
C SER A 185 -2.37 -19.28 -0.90
N VAL A 186 -1.36 -19.10 -1.72
CA VAL A 186 -1.28 -17.98 -2.69
C VAL A 186 -2.50 -17.99 -3.61
N GLU A 187 -2.94 -19.16 -4.02
CA GLU A 187 -4.07 -19.38 -4.92
C GLU A 187 -5.40 -18.99 -4.27
N GLU A 188 -5.64 -19.39 -3.02
CA GLU A 188 -6.88 -19.02 -2.30
C GLU A 188 -6.98 -17.52 -2.07
N ILE A 189 -5.87 -16.88 -1.65
CA ILE A 189 -5.80 -15.42 -1.50
C ILE A 189 -6.09 -14.73 -2.83
N HIS A 190 -5.49 -15.24 -3.91
CA HIS A 190 -5.68 -14.68 -5.25
C HIS A 190 -7.13 -14.77 -5.72
N GLN A 191 -7.82 -15.89 -5.46
CA GLN A 191 -9.24 -16.05 -5.80
C GLN A 191 -10.12 -15.02 -5.06
N ASP A 192 -9.88 -14.79 -3.76
CA ASP A 192 -10.61 -13.75 -3.03
C ASP A 192 -10.40 -12.35 -3.63
N ILE A 193 -9.15 -12.04 -4.00
CA ILE A 193 -8.82 -10.77 -4.64
C ILE A 193 -9.55 -10.62 -5.99
N LEU A 194 -9.59 -11.68 -6.81
CA LEU A 194 -10.32 -11.66 -8.09
C LEU A 194 -11.81 -11.40 -7.90
N VAL A 195 -12.45 -12.02 -6.91
CA VAL A 195 -13.86 -11.77 -6.58
C VAL A 195 -14.09 -10.31 -6.19
N ILE A 196 -13.23 -9.74 -5.34
CA ILE A 196 -13.32 -8.34 -4.90
C ILE A 196 -13.19 -7.40 -6.09
N ILE A 197 -12.14 -7.57 -6.89
CA ILE A 197 -11.83 -6.68 -8.03
C ILE A 197 -12.88 -6.82 -9.13
N GLY A 198 -13.32 -8.04 -9.44
CA GLY A 198 -14.39 -8.29 -10.41
C GLY A 198 -15.69 -7.59 -10.02
N GLY A 199 -16.07 -7.64 -8.73
CA GLY A 199 -17.23 -6.91 -8.23
C GLY A 199 -17.10 -5.39 -8.36
N LEU A 200 -15.92 -4.83 -8.15
CA LEU A 200 -15.67 -3.39 -8.34
C LEU A 200 -15.75 -2.98 -9.82
N LEU A 201 -15.18 -3.79 -10.71
CA LEU A 201 -15.23 -3.52 -12.15
C LEU A 201 -16.65 -3.63 -12.72
N ALA A 202 -17.46 -4.60 -12.25
CA ALA A 202 -18.87 -4.74 -12.63
C ALA A 202 -19.69 -3.51 -12.25
N LYS A 203 -19.60 -3.07 -10.97
CA LYS A 203 -20.30 -1.85 -10.50
C LYS A 203 -19.93 -0.59 -11.29
N ARG A 204 -18.68 -0.48 -11.73
CA ARG A 204 -18.24 0.66 -12.56
C ARG A 204 -18.81 0.65 -13.97
N LYS A 205 -18.99 -0.54 -14.56
CA LYS A 205 -19.64 -0.68 -15.88
C LYS A 205 -21.12 -0.30 -15.84
N GLU A 206 -21.80 -0.55 -14.71
CA GLU A 206 -23.22 -0.21 -14.52
C GLU A 206 -23.45 1.29 -14.27
N ALA A 207 -22.42 1.99 -13.72
CA ALA A 207 -22.51 3.41 -13.35
C ALA A 207 -22.07 4.39 -14.46
N GLY A 208 -21.59 3.91 -15.59
CA GLY A 208 -21.09 4.72 -16.72
C GLY A 208 -21.76 4.44 -18.02
#